data_a20c48c499b4c6f742fea70332d3584c
#
_entry.id   a20c48c499b4c6f742fea70332d3584c
#
_cell.length_a   1.000
_cell.length_b   1.000
_cell.length_c   1.000
_cell.angle_alpha   90.00
_cell.angle_beta   90.00
_cell.angle_gamma   90.00
#
_symmetry.space_group_name_H-M   'P 1'
#
loop_
_entity.id
_entity.type
_entity.pdbx_description
1 polymer ?
#
loop_
_entity_poly.entity_id
_entity_poly.type
_entity_poly.pdbx_seq_one_letter_code
_entity_poly.pdbx_strand_id
1 'polypeptide(L)'
;MQEFPKPQYIGWIIKENGIVFEDKVPLLSYRIDYDETKDDVLDEWADHIRKHYIRDEALEESISSLHLTKKEYLSSYEIPQKCHTMGPSTISAEWAEILVYDLIEYVLDYVALRGRHWNKPTPTSPVAGSDILGAKMKKETSSSDDELFIIEVKASLSKCDYNKLVKAELDSEDDTFRHSISLNFMRRKYLEAHEDVLMRLAERFQQKANMPYKIRYGAAAVVTQKEIKNKTITGINGSDLNIKVDDQIFLIHGDRLMNLAYNLYERIIK
;
A
#
# COMPACT_ATOMS: atom_id res chain seq x y z
N MET A 1 -8.97 16.81 -6.85
CA MET A 1 -8.30 15.70 -6.19
C MET A 1 -8.97 15.56 -4.84
N GLN A 2 -9.56 14.42 -4.53
CA GLN A 2 -9.84 14.14 -3.13
C GLN A 2 -8.47 14.03 -2.48
N GLU A 3 -8.00 15.12 -1.86
CA GLU A 3 -6.78 15.09 -1.10
C GLU A 3 -7.05 14.20 0.11
N PHE A 4 -6.40 13.06 0.16
CA PHE A 4 -6.27 12.35 1.42
C PHE A 4 -5.38 13.23 2.31
N PRO A 5 -5.92 13.93 3.31
CA PRO A 5 -5.08 14.72 4.19
C PRO A 5 -4.08 13.78 4.86
N LYS A 6 -2.86 14.27 5.08
CA LYS A 6 -1.83 13.47 5.75
C LYS A 6 -2.33 13.03 7.12
N PRO A 7 -2.53 11.72 7.34
CA PRO A 7 -3.05 11.21 8.63
C PRO A 7 -2.05 11.41 9.76
N GLN A 8 -2.55 11.58 10.98
CA GLN A 8 -1.71 11.80 12.16
C GLN A 8 -0.76 10.61 12.43
N TYR A 9 -1.23 9.38 12.20
CA TYR A 9 -0.43 8.17 12.42
C TYR A 9 0.85 8.09 11.57
N ILE A 10 0.96 8.87 10.50
CA ILE A 10 2.22 8.97 9.72
C ILE A 10 3.39 9.41 10.61
N GLY A 11 3.12 10.15 11.68
CA GLY A 11 4.11 10.49 12.71
C GLY A 11 4.65 9.28 13.48
N TRP A 12 3.97 8.14 13.43
CA TRP A 12 4.43 6.87 14.02
C TRP A 12 5.33 6.04 13.09
N ILE A 13 5.46 6.44 11.81
CA ILE A 13 6.36 5.80 10.86
C ILE A 13 7.75 6.45 10.98
N ILE A 14 8.66 5.77 11.64
CA ILE A 14 10.00 6.28 11.95
C ILE A 14 11.00 5.61 11.03
N LYS A 15 11.75 6.42 10.26
CA LYS A 15 12.86 5.89 9.46
C LYS A 15 13.98 5.42 10.38
N GLU A 16 14.40 4.17 10.24
CA GLU A 16 15.55 3.63 10.96
C GLU A 16 16.80 3.59 10.10
N ASN A 17 17.87 4.17 10.60
CA ASN A 17 19.15 4.21 9.89
C ASN A 17 20.09 3.08 10.35
N GLY A 18 20.89 2.60 9.42
CA GLY A 18 21.93 1.61 9.69
C GLY A 18 21.42 0.17 9.79
N ILE A 19 20.20 -0.10 9.29
CA ILE A 19 19.73 -1.47 9.08
C ILE A 19 20.44 -2.03 7.85
N VAL A 20 20.98 -3.24 7.97
CA VAL A 20 21.74 -3.91 6.91
C VAL A 20 21.31 -5.37 6.80
N PHE A 21 21.54 -5.96 5.65
CA PHE A 21 21.51 -7.41 5.47
C PHE A 21 22.69 -8.11 6.15
N GLU A 22 22.73 -9.44 6.15
CA GLU A 22 23.78 -10.22 6.78
C GLU A 22 25.17 -9.91 6.21
N ASP A 23 25.25 -9.67 4.90
CA ASP A 23 26.45 -9.29 4.14
C ASP A 23 26.78 -7.78 4.20
N LYS A 24 26.10 -7.01 5.09
CA LYS A 24 26.29 -5.56 5.31
C LYS A 24 25.78 -4.64 4.19
N VAL A 25 25.07 -5.16 3.20
CA VAL A 25 24.35 -4.32 2.23
C VAL A 25 23.29 -3.49 2.96
N PRO A 26 23.20 -2.17 2.76
CA PRO A 26 22.21 -1.31 3.42
C PRO A 26 20.77 -1.61 2.97
N LEU A 27 19.82 -1.45 3.90
CA LEU A 27 18.38 -1.61 3.66
C LEU A 27 17.64 -0.36 4.15
N LEU A 28 16.68 0.09 3.35
CA LEU A 28 15.73 1.10 3.81
C LEU A 28 14.74 0.47 4.80
N SER A 29 14.70 0.99 6.02
CA SER A 29 13.84 0.46 7.06
C SER A 29 13.02 1.54 7.73
N TYR A 30 11.78 1.20 8.03
CA TYR A 30 10.83 2.04 8.75
C TYR A 30 10.18 1.24 9.88
N ARG A 31 10.14 1.84 11.08
CA ARG A 31 9.49 1.24 12.25
C ARG A 31 8.19 1.96 12.54
N ILE A 32 7.14 1.19 12.76
CA ILE A 32 5.86 1.68 13.25
C ILE A 32 5.89 1.65 14.77
N ASP A 33 5.88 2.84 15.38
CA ASP A 33 5.92 3.06 16.83
C ASP A 33 4.59 3.62 17.31
N TYR A 34 3.54 2.82 17.15
CA TYR A 34 2.18 3.22 17.45
C TYR A 34 1.85 3.19 18.94
N ASP A 35 0.93 4.07 19.35
CA ASP A 35 0.41 4.16 20.71
C ASP A 35 -1.05 3.67 20.75
N GLU A 36 -1.26 2.51 21.39
CA GLU A 36 -2.58 1.88 21.51
C GLU A 36 -3.58 2.71 22.33
N THR A 37 -3.12 3.70 23.10
CA THR A 37 -3.96 4.56 23.94
C THR A 37 -4.50 5.79 23.22
N LYS A 38 -4.05 6.04 22.00
CA LYS A 38 -4.47 7.17 21.16
C LYS A 38 -5.66 6.80 20.28
N ASP A 39 -6.83 6.67 20.91
CA ASP A 39 -8.05 6.25 20.21
C ASP A 39 -8.42 7.18 19.06
N ASP A 40 -8.24 8.49 19.22
CA ASP A 40 -8.49 9.50 18.19
C ASP A 40 -7.65 9.29 16.93
N VAL A 41 -6.37 9.00 17.09
CA VAL A 41 -5.45 8.71 15.96
C VAL A 41 -5.77 7.37 15.33
N LEU A 42 -6.13 6.37 16.14
CA LEU A 42 -6.53 5.05 15.65
C LEU A 42 -7.86 5.10 14.87
N ASP A 43 -8.81 5.90 15.32
CA ASP A 43 -10.10 6.09 14.63
C ASP A 43 -9.91 6.85 13.31
N GLU A 44 -9.06 7.89 13.29
CA GLU A 44 -8.67 8.59 12.05
C GLU A 44 -7.99 7.62 11.07
N TRP A 45 -7.05 6.78 11.55
CA TRP A 45 -6.39 5.79 10.72
C TRP A 45 -7.37 4.75 10.16
N ALA A 46 -8.30 4.28 10.97
CA ALA A 46 -9.34 3.35 10.52
C ALA A 46 -10.22 3.97 9.42
N ASP A 47 -10.66 5.23 9.57
CA ASP A 47 -11.41 5.92 8.52
C ASP A 47 -10.57 6.15 7.25
N HIS A 48 -9.30 6.46 7.38
CA HIS A 48 -8.36 6.54 6.26
C HIS A 48 -8.28 5.20 5.50
N ILE A 49 -8.13 4.07 6.22
CA ILE A 49 -8.15 2.73 5.61
C ILE A 49 -9.48 2.47 4.90
N ARG A 50 -10.62 2.82 5.51
CA ARG A 50 -11.95 2.65 4.90
C ARG A 50 -12.05 3.33 3.53
N LYS A 51 -11.46 4.53 3.36
CA LYS A 51 -11.47 5.27 2.09
C LYS A 51 -10.72 4.56 0.96
N HIS A 52 -9.83 3.62 1.26
CA HIS A 52 -9.22 2.75 0.26
C HIS A 52 -10.18 1.71 -0.31
N TYR A 53 -11.29 1.39 0.39
CA TYR A 53 -12.29 0.41 -0.05
C TYR A 53 -13.49 1.08 -0.71
N ILE A 54 -13.95 2.19 -0.15
CA ILE A 54 -15.10 2.91 -0.68
C ILE A 54 -14.99 4.41 -0.36
N ARG A 55 -15.30 5.26 -1.32
CA ARG A 55 -15.35 6.71 -1.16
C ARG A 55 -16.57 7.13 -0.35
N ASP A 56 -16.53 8.32 0.25
CA ASP A 56 -17.61 8.83 1.11
C ASP A 56 -18.93 8.93 0.33
N GLU A 57 -18.91 9.50 -0.88
CA GLU A 57 -20.10 9.67 -1.71
C GLU A 57 -20.72 8.33 -2.12
N ALA A 58 -19.88 7.35 -2.52
CA ALA A 58 -20.35 6.02 -2.89
C ALA A 58 -20.91 5.25 -1.70
N LEU A 59 -20.34 5.46 -0.51
CA LEU A 59 -20.85 4.87 0.73
C LEU A 59 -22.22 5.45 1.08
N GLU A 60 -22.37 6.76 1.06
CA GLU A 60 -23.64 7.44 1.36
C GLU A 60 -24.76 7.03 0.38
N GLU A 61 -24.45 6.96 -0.91
CA GLU A 61 -25.39 6.48 -1.93
C GLU A 61 -25.80 5.03 -1.68
N SER A 62 -24.83 4.14 -1.38
CA SER A 62 -25.09 2.72 -1.17
C SER A 62 -25.93 2.45 0.07
N ILE A 63 -25.63 3.08 1.20
CA ILE A 63 -26.42 2.90 2.44
C ILE A 63 -27.84 3.47 2.29
N SER A 64 -27.97 4.59 1.58
CA SER A 64 -29.28 5.20 1.31
C SER A 64 -30.13 4.32 0.40
N SER A 65 -29.58 3.85 -0.72
CA SER A 65 -30.31 3.05 -1.71
C SER A 65 -30.71 1.67 -1.19
N LEU A 66 -29.88 1.04 -0.36
CA LEU A 66 -30.13 -0.28 0.21
C LEU A 66 -30.83 -0.26 1.57
N HIS A 67 -31.06 0.93 2.14
CA HIS A 67 -31.64 1.12 3.47
C HIS A 67 -30.88 0.37 4.57
N LEU A 68 -29.55 0.34 4.48
CA LEU A 68 -28.66 -0.28 5.45
C LEU A 68 -27.99 0.76 6.34
N THR A 69 -27.55 0.34 7.50
CA THR A 69 -26.61 1.13 8.29
C THR A 69 -25.22 1.07 7.69
N LYS A 70 -24.37 2.08 7.98
CA LYS A 70 -22.95 2.09 7.59
C LYS A 70 -22.25 0.77 7.99
N LYS A 71 -22.49 0.33 9.21
CA LYS A 71 -21.95 -0.92 9.76
C LYS A 71 -22.33 -2.14 8.94
N GLU A 72 -23.64 -2.31 8.67
CA GLU A 72 -24.16 -3.45 7.89
C GLU A 72 -23.58 -3.47 6.49
N TYR A 73 -23.55 -2.31 5.82
CA TYR A 73 -23.01 -2.22 4.48
C TYR A 73 -21.51 -2.56 4.44
N LEU A 74 -20.70 -1.87 5.24
CA LEU A 74 -19.25 -2.08 5.26
C LEU A 74 -18.87 -3.50 5.62
N SER A 75 -19.51 -4.10 6.64
CA SER A 75 -19.20 -5.46 7.06
C SER A 75 -19.62 -6.53 6.07
N SER A 76 -20.67 -6.29 5.29
CA SER A 76 -21.21 -7.29 4.36
C SER A 76 -20.57 -7.24 2.97
N TYR A 77 -20.19 -6.03 2.51
CA TYR A 77 -19.84 -5.84 1.10
C TYR A 77 -18.42 -5.32 0.86
N GLU A 78 -17.85 -4.53 1.78
CA GLU A 78 -16.61 -3.81 1.50
C GLU A 78 -15.41 -4.33 2.30
N ILE A 79 -15.55 -4.48 3.61
CA ILE A 79 -14.42 -4.65 4.52
C ILE A 79 -14.21 -6.14 4.86
N PRO A 80 -13.00 -6.70 4.62
CA PRO A 80 -12.71 -8.07 5.01
C PRO A 80 -12.81 -8.22 6.53
N GLN A 81 -13.47 -9.32 6.96
CA GLN A 81 -13.72 -9.60 8.37
C GLN A 81 -12.83 -10.75 8.85
N LYS A 82 -12.36 -10.66 10.09
CA LYS A 82 -11.56 -11.71 10.75
C LYS A 82 -12.23 -13.07 10.75
N CYS A 83 -13.57 -13.13 10.76
CA CYS A 83 -14.34 -14.36 10.76
C CYS A 83 -14.47 -15.02 9.35
N HIS A 84 -14.15 -14.31 8.27
CA HIS A 84 -14.16 -14.90 6.93
C HIS A 84 -12.96 -15.83 6.75
N THR A 85 -13.14 -16.93 6.00
CA THR A 85 -12.10 -17.95 5.77
C THR A 85 -10.77 -17.32 5.29
N MET A 86 -10.82 -16.38 4.35
CA MET A 86 -9.66 -15.66 3.83
C MET A 86 -9.43 -14.31 4.51
N GLY A 87 -10.29 -13.95 5.47
CA GLY A 87 -10.28 -12.63 6.11
C GLY A 87 -8.94 -12.24 6.73
N PRO A 88 -8.33 -13.06 7.59
CA PRO A 88 -7.04 -12.76 8.20
C PRO A 88 -5.91 -12.51 7.20
N SER A 89 -5.84 -13.33 6.14
CA SER A 89 -4.81 -13.17 5.09
C SER A 89 -5.06 -11.93 4.24
N THR A 90 -6.32 -11.64 3.91
CA THR A 90 -6.72 -10.44 3.16
C THR A 90 -6.43 -9.18 3.96
N ILE A 91 -6.83 -9.12 5.24
CA ILE A 91 -6.52 -7.99 6.13
C ILE A 91 -5.00 -7.76 6.20
N SER A 92 -4.22 -8.83 6.36
CA SER A 92 -2.75 -8.73 6.43
C SER A 92 -2.15 -8.15 5.16
N ALA A 93 -2.58 -8.62 4.00
CA ALA A 93 -2.05 -8.18 2.71
C ALA A 93 -2.48 -6.75 2.40
N GLU A 94 -3.78 -6.46 2.43
CA GLU A 94 -4.33 -5.15 2.04
C GLU A 94 -3.93 -4.03 3.00
N TRP A 95 -3.85 -4.31 4.32
CA TRP A 95 -3.32 -3.34 5.27
C TRP A 95 -1.86 -2.98 4.98
N ALA A 96 -1.03 -3.98 4.62
CA ALA A 96 0.35 -3.74 4.26
C ALA A 96 0.48 -2.94 2.95
N GLU A 97 -0.36 -3.22 1.94
CA GLU A 97 -0.42 -2.43 0.71
C GLU A 97 -0.81 -0.97 1.01
N ILE A 98 -1.86 -0.75 1.81
CA ILE A 98 -2.31 0.59 2.21
C ILE A 98 -1.19 1.35 2.94
N LEU A 99 -0.49 0.69 3.86
CA LEU A 99 0.63 1.28 4.58
C LEU A 99 1.78 1.70 3.65
N VAL A 100 2.07 0.89 2.62
CA VAL A 100 3.09 1.24 1.61
C VAL A 100 2.60 2.37 0.71
N TYR A 101 1.32 2.44 0.33
CA TYR A 101 0.74 3.61 -0.34
C TYR A 101 0.98 4.89 0.47
N ASP A 102 0.75 4.83 1.77
CA ASP A 102 0.93 5.98 2.65
C ASP A 102 2.40 6.35 2.81
N LEU A 103 3.30 5.36 2.88
CA LEU A 103 4.74 5.61 2.91
C LEU A 103 5.22 6.35 1.64
N ILE A 104 4.83 5.89 0.45
CA ILE A 104 5.28 6.53 -0.79
C ILE A 104 4.69 7.92 -0.96
N GLU A 105 3.46 8.16 -0.52
CA GLU A 105 2.80 9.46 -0.66
C GLU A 105 3.28 10.47 0.37
N TYR A 106 3.24 10.13 1.66
CA TYR A 106 3.48 11.11 2.72
C TYR A 106 4.94 11.19 3.19
N VAL A 107 5.76 10.20 2.84
CA VAL A 107 7.17 10.15 3.26
C VAL A 107 8.12 10.27 2.07
N LEU A 108 7.79 9.68 0.91
CA LEU A 108 8.65 9.67 -0.28
C LEU A 108 8.22 10.67 -1.37
N ASP A 109 7.11 11.40 -1.16
CA ASP A 109 6.63 12.49 -2.02
C ASP A 109 6.28 12.02 -3.45
N TYR A 110 5.55 10.90 -3.56
CA TYR A 110 4.90 10.44 -4.78
C TYR A 110 3.39 10.72 -4.72
N VAL A 111 2.76 10.89 -5.86
CA VAL A 111 1.30 10.79 -5.94
C VAL A 111 0.92 9.32 -6.03
N ALA A 112 0.30 8.78 -5.01
CA ALA A 112 -0.15 7.39 -4.99
C ALA A 112 -1.42 7.22 -5.85
N LEU A 113 -1.40 6.25 -6.78
CA LEU A 113 -2.56 5.90 -7.58
C LEU A 113 -3.46 4.96 -6.76
N ARG A 114 -4.22 5.55 -5.81
CA ARG A 114 -5.11 4.83 -4.89
C ARG A 114 -6.38 4.36 -5.59
N GLY A 115 -7.14 3.44 -4.99
CA GLY A 115 -8.41 2.93 -5.52
C GLY A 115 -8.33 1.48 -6.01
N ARG A 116 -7.19 0.80 -5.79
CA ARG A 116 -7.02 -0.62 -6.13
C ARG A 116 -8.14 -1.49 -5.52
N HIS A 117 -8.53 -1.21 -4.28
CA HIS A 117 -9.53 -1.99 -3.55
C HIS A 117 -10.98 -1.53 -3.76
N TRP A 118 -11.23 -0.44 -4.50
CA TRP A 118 -12.60 0.00 -4.81
C TRP A 118 -13.36 -1.05 -5.63
N ASN A 119 -14.65 -1.21 -5.35
CA ASN A 119 -15.56 -2.07 -6.10
C ASN A 119 -15.04 -3.52 -6.27
N LYS A 120 -14.53 -4.12 -5.19
CA LYS A 120 -14.19 -5.55 -5.18
C LYS A 120 -15.47 -6.37 -5.28
N PRO A 121 -15.47 -7.51 -6.00
CA PRO A 121 -16.64 -8.39 -6.08
C PRO A 121 -17.09 -8.94 -4.73
N THR A 122 -16.16 -9.19 -3.83
CA THR A 122 -16.40 -9.51 -2.41
C THR A 122 -15.28 -8.91 -1.55
N PRO A 123 -15.47 -8.71 -0.24
CA PRO A 123 -14.45 -8.15 0.63
C PRO A 123 -13.10 -8.89 0.57
N THR A 124 -13.12 -10.19 0.30
CA THR A 124 -11.92 -11.04 0.27
C THR A 124 -11.45 -11.41 -1.15
N SER A 125 -12.04 -10.84 -2.20
CA SER A 125 -11.61 -11.07 -3.57
C SER A 125 -10.21 -10.49 -3.81
N PRO A 126 -9.30 -11.27 -4.43
CA PRO A 126 -8.01 -10.74 -4.83
C PRO A 126 -8.16 -9.70 -5.95
N VAL A 127 -7.28 -8.72 -5.98
CA VAL A 127 -7.20 -7.73 -7.04
C VAL A 127 -5.97 -8.03 -7.90
N ALA A 128 -6.15 -8.08 -9.21
CA ALA A 128 -5.07 -8.33 -10.15
C ALA A 128 -4.21 -7.07 -10.39
N GLY A 129 -2.98 -7.27 -10.84
CA GLY A 129 -2.04 -6.20 -11.18
C GLY A 129 -1.01 -5.95 -10.10
N SER A 130 -0.19 -4.92 -10.32
CA SER A 130 0.85 -4.48 -9.37
C SER A 130 0.22 -3.95 -8.09
N ASP A 131 0.87 -4.19 -6.96
CA ASP A 131 0.29 -3.82 -5.66
C ASP A 131 0.24 -2.30 -5.50
N ILE A 132 1.34 -1.60 -5.79
CA ILE A 132 1.43 -0.15 -5.60
C ILE A 132 1.91 0.53 -6.88
N LEU A 133 1.27 1.63 -7.21
CA LEU A 133 1.69 2.54 -8.28
C LEU A 133 1.83 3.95 -7.69
N GLY A 134 3.02 4.51 -7.78
CA GLY A 134 3.33 5.89 -7.39
C GLY A 134 3.83 6.70 -8.58
N ALA A 135 3.35 7.91 -8.73
CA ALA A 135 3.72 8.81 -9.81
C ALA A 135 4.46 10.04 -9.28
N LYS A 136 5.55 10.44 -9.94
CA LYS A 136 6.25 11.69 -9.65
C LYS A 136 6.39 12.48 -10.93
N MET A 137 5.81 13.67 -10.93
CA MET A 137 5.79 14.55 -12.08
C MET A 137 6.73 15.74 -11.83
N LYS A 138 7.57 16.06 -12.78
CA LYS A 138 8.49 17.22 -12.70
C LYS A 138 7.91 18.47 -13.31
N LYS A 139 6.94 18.32 -14.24
CA LYS A 139 6.31 19.44 -14.97
C LYS A 139 4.81 19.14 -15.12
N GLU A 140 4.01 20.16 -15.40
CA GLU A 140 2.59 19.98 -15.72
C GLU A 140 2.39 19.12 -16.98
N THR A 141 3.21 19.34 -18.00
CA THR A 141 3.22 18.52 -19.22
C THR A 141 4.07 17.26 -19.03
N SER A 142 3.73 16.20 -19.75
CA SER A 142 4.49 14.94 -19.78
C SER A 142 5.94 15.15 -20.12
N SER A 143 6.84 14.48 -19.42
CA SER A 143 8.29 14.71 -19.49
C SER A 143 9.06 13.40 -19.33
N SER A 144 10.22 13.29 -19.94
CA SER A 144 11.17 12.20 -19.70
C SER A 144 11.70 12.14 -18.26
N ASP A 145 11.52 13.23 -17.50
CA ASP A 145 11.89 13.28 -16.07
C ASP A 145 10.79 12.78 -15.15
N ASP A 146 9.60 12.47 -15.69
CA ASP A 146 8.55 11.84 -14.91
C ASP A 146 8.98 10.45 -14.47
N GLU A 147 8.47 10.00 -13.33
CA GLU A 147 8.82 8.72 -12.75
C GLU A 147 7.56 7.95 -12.34
N LEU A 148 7.48 6.70 -12.77
CA LEU A 148 6.50 5.72 -12.28
C LEU A 148 7.23 4.73 -11.37
N PHE A 149 6.81 4.67 -10.13
CA PHE A 149 7.35 3.75 -9.13
C PHE A 149 6.34 2.63 -8.87
N ILE A 150 6.76 1.40 -9.11
CA ILE A 150 5.94 0.20 -9.00
C ILE A 150 6.52 -0.66 -7.89
N ILE A 151 5.70 -1.04 -6.90
CA ILE A 151 6.18 -1.76 -5.73
C ILE A 151 5.33 -2.99 -5.50
N GLU A 152 5.97 -4.14 -5.36
CA GLU A 152 5.37 -5.38 -4.88
C GLU A 152 5.46 -5.45 -3.36
N VAL A 153 4.38 -5.85 -2.69
CA VAL A 153 4.27 -5.86 -1.22
C VAL A 153 4.02 -7.27 -0.71
N LYS A 154 4.77 -7.66 0.31
CA LYS A 154 4.51 -8.91 1.04
C LYS A 154 4.39 -8.64 2.53
N ALA A 155 3.44 -9.30 3.17
CA ALA A 155 3.19 -9.15 4.60
C ALA A 155 3.45 -10.43 5.39
N SER A 156 3.92 -10.26 6.62
CA SER A 156 3.98 -11.31 7.66
C SER A 156 3.70 -10.69 9.02
N LEU A 157 2.41 -10.40 9.28
CA LEU A 157 2.01 -9.61 10.46
C LEU A 157 1.84 -10.46 11.73
N SER A 158 1.68 -11.79 11.61
CA SER A 158 1.52 -12.68 12.77
C SER A 158 2.83 -13.24 13.31
N LYS A 159 3.87 -13.26 12.48
CA LYS A 159 5.23 -13.72 12.84
C LYS A 159 6.28 -12.93 12.07
N CYS A 160 7.48 -12.85 12.61
CA CYS A 160 8.62 -12.28 11.88
C CYS A 160 9.07 -13.26 10.79
N ASP A 161 9.06 -12.80 9.52
CA ASP A 161 9.53 -13.59 8.38
C ASP A 161 10.15 -12.65 7.33
N TYR A 162 11.46 -12.48 7.41
CA TYR A 162 12.20 -11.61 6.49
C TYR A 162 12.29 -12.17 5.06
N ASN A 163 12.01 -13.47 4.83
CA ASN A 163 11.93 -14.02 3.46
C ASN A 163 10.82 -13.37 2.62
N LYS A 164 9.95 -12.60 3.25
CA LYS A 164 8.98 -11.75 2.52
C LYS A 164 9.66 -10.69 1.65
N LEU A 165 10.85 -10.20 2.04
CA LEU A 165 11.65 -9.30 1.19
C LEU A 165 12.09 -10.00 -0.10
N VAL A 166 12.66 -11.20 0.03
CA VAL A 166 13.09 -12.01 -1.12
C VAL A 166 11.90 -12.30 -2.04
N LYS A 167 10.76 -12.69 -1.45
CA LYS A 167 9.57 -12.99 -2.23
C LYS A 167 8.99 -11.76 -2.93
N ALA A 168 8.97 -10.60 -2.27
CA ALA A 168 8.52 -9.36 -2.88
C ALA A 168 9.42 -8.94 -4.03
N GLU A 169 10.73 -9.08 -3.88
CA GLU A 169 11.70 -8.78 -4.92
C GLU A 169 11.52 -9.71 -6.13
N LEU A 170 11.42 -11.02 -5.92
CA LEU A 170 11.20 -11.98 -7.01
C LEU A 170 9.87 -11.71 -7.75
N ASP A 171 8.79 -11.47 -7.01
CA ASP A 171 7.48 -11.22 -7.61
C ASP A 171 7.44 -9.84 -8.35
N SER A 172 8.30 -8.87 -7.95
CA SER A 172 8.42 -7.58 -8.62
C SER A 172 8.96 -7.66 -10.05
N GLU A 173 9.67 -8.73 -10.40
CA GLU A 173 10.14 -8.96 -11.78
C GLU A 173 8.95 -9.11 -12.75
N ASP A 174 7.84 -9.69 -12.30
CA ASP A 174 6.62 -9.83 -13.08
C ASP A 174 5.95 -8.47 -13.37
N ASP A 175 6.19 -7.45 -12.57
CA ASP A 175 5.64 -6.12 -12.76
C ASP A 175 6.15 -5.43 -14.02
N THR A 176 7.27 -5.87 -14.57
CA THR A 176 7.77 -5.38 -15.84
C THR A 176 6.76 -5.56 -16.99
N PHE A 177 5.88 -6.55 -16.89
CA PHE A 177 4.81 -6.85 -17.84
C PHE A 177 3.43 -6.40 -17.37
N ARG A 178 3.22 -6.28 -16.04
CA ARG A 178 1.91 -6.00 -15.44
C ARG A 178 1.57 -4.53 -15.34
N HIS A 179 2.57 -3.63 -15.30
CA HIS A 179 2.34 -2.20 -15.01
C HIS A 179 1.36 -1.53 -15.99
N SER A 180 1.42 -1.86 -17.28
CA SER A 180 0.50 -1.30 -18.28
C SER A 180 -0.95 -1.76 -18.07
N ILE A 181 -1.13 -3.01 -17.63
CA ILE A 181 -2.45 -3.57 -17.27
C ILE A 181 -2.95 -2.87 -16.01
N SER A 182 -2.09 -2.70 -15.01
CA SER A 182 -2.42 -2.02 -13.75
C SER A 182 -2.80 -0.55 -13.96
N LEU A 183 -2.05 0.18 -14.78
CA LEU A 183 -2.39 1.56 -15.15
C LEU A 183 -3.75 1.64 -15.86
N ASN A 184 -4.04 0.73 -16.80
CA ASN A 184 -5.33 0.70 -17.47
C ASN A 184 -6.47 0.34 -16.52
N PHE A 185 -6.24 -0.59 -15.60
CA PHE A 185 -7.20 -0.92 -14.55
C PHE A 185 -7.52 0.30 -13.67
N MET A 186 -6.50 1.01 -13.20
CA MET A 186 -6.66 2.22 -12.40
C MET A 186 -7.38 3.33 -13.19
N ARG A 187 -6.97 3.56 -14.45
CA ARG A 187 -7.64 4.53 -15.32
C ARG A 187 -9.14 4.27 -15.45
N ARG A 188 -9.54 3.01 -15.65
CA ARG A 188 -10.96 2.63 -15.75
C ARG A 188 -11.70 2.88 -14.43
N LYS A 189 -11.10 2.53 -13.30
CA LYS A 189 -11.69 2.83 -11.98
C LYS A 189 -11.88 4.32 -11.74
N TYR A 190 -10.90 5.14 -12.13
CA TYR A 190 -11.02 6.59 -12.02
C TYR A 190 -12.08 7.17 -12.94
N LEU A 191 -12.22 6.62 -14.15
CA LEU A 191 -13.28 7.00 -15.07
C LEU A 191 -14.68 6.70 -14.48
N GLU A 192 -14.87 5.50 -13.94
CA GLU A 192 -16.12 5.08 -13.28
C GLU A 192 -16.41 5.91 -12.02
N ALA A 193 -15.36 6.35 -11.32
CA ALA A 193 -15.47 7.15 -10.13
C ALA A 193 -15.54 8.68 -10.38
N HIS A 194 -15.51 9.12 -11.63
CA HIS A 194 -15.45 10.54 -12.03
C HIS A 194 -14.23 11.30 -11.44
N GLU A 195 -13.11 10.59 -11.24
CA GLU A 195 -11.83 11.13 -10.74
C GLU A 195 -10.95 11.58 -11.92
N ASP A 196 -11.33 12.65 -12.61
CA ASP A 196 -10.71 13.10 -13.85
C ASP A 196 -9.19 13.36 -13.71
N VAL A 197 -8.75 13.89 -12.58
CA VAL A 197 -7.33 14.23 -12.37
C VAL A 197 -6.49 12.96 -12.28
N LEU A 198 -6.93 11.98 -11.50
CA LEU A 198 -6.24 10.69 -11.35
C LEU A 198 -6.33 9.86 -12.62
N MET A 199 -7.45 9.94 -13.35
CA MET A 199 -7.60 9.32 -14.66
C MET A 199 -6.55 9.85 -15.66
N ARG A 200 -6.42 11.17 -15.78
CA ARG A 200 -5.41 11.81 -16.65
C ARG A 200 -3.98 11.48 -16.20
N LEU A 201 -3.75 11.35 -14.90
CA LEU A 201 -2.46 10.94 -14.39
C LEU A 201 -2.12 9.51 -14.83
N ALA A 202 -3.05 8.56 -14.71
CA ALA A 202 -2.86 7.20 -15.20
C ALA A 202 -2.62 7.18 -16.73
N GLU A 203 -3.38 7.95 -17.50
CA GLU A 203 -3.21 8.10 -18.95
C GLU A 203 -1.83 8.64 -19.33
N ARG A 204 -1.29 9.60 -18.58
CA ARG A 204 0.04 10.17 -18.78
C ARG A 204 1.12 9.08 -18.84
N PHE A 205 1.04 8.10 -17.93
CA PHE A 205 2.00 6.99 -17.87
C PHE A 205 1.67 5.81 -18.82
N GLN A 206 0.50 5.79 -19.42
CA GLN A 206 0.17 4.81 -20.47
C GLN A 206 0.76 5.18 -21.84
N GLN A 207 1.07 6.45 -22.09
CA GLN A 207 1.61 6.97 -23.35
C GLN A 207 3.13 6.78 -23.48
N LYS A 208 3.69 5.72 -22.94
CA LYS A 208 5.13 5.45 -22.89
C LYS A 208 5.83 5.54 -24.26
N ALA A 209 5.16 5.12 -25.33
CA ALA A 209 5.73 5.16 -26.68
C ALA A 209 6.01 6.59 -27.18
N ASN A 210 5.19 7.55 -26.77
CA ASN A 210 5.26 8.94 -27.21
C ASN A 210 5.95 9.84 -26.18
N MET A 211 5.97 9.41 -24.92
CA MET A 211 6.44 10.18 -23.78
C MET A 211 7.30 9.29 -22.88
N PRO A 212 8.58 9.06 -23.21
CA PRO A 212 9.44 8.23 -22.39
C PRO A 212 9.56 8.85 -20.99
N TYR A 213 9.36 8.02 -19.98
CA TYR A 213 9.51 8.35 -18.57
C TYR A 213 10.32 7.25 -17.87
N LYS A 214 10.79 7.54 -16.65
CA LYS A 214 11.53 6.57 -15.84
C LYS A 214 10.56 5.61 -15.18
N ILE A 215 10.87 4.31 -15.22
CA ILE A 215 10.17 3.29 -14.44
C ILE A 215 11.15 2.79 -13.39
N ARG A 216 10.71 2.83 -12.12
CA ARG A 216 11.42 2.21 -10.99
C ARG A 216 10.58 1.07 -10.46
N TYR A 217 11.26 0.01 -10.07
CA TYR A 217 10.66 -1.12 -9.40
C TYR A 217 11.09 -1.13 -7.93
N GLY A 218 10.25 -1.65 -7.07
CA GLY A 218 10.53 -1.77 -5.66
C GLY A 218 9.88 -2.98 -5.05
N ALA A 219 10.38 -3.39 -3.92
CA ALA A 219 9.86 -4.48 -3.12
C ALA A 219 9.70 -4.02 -1.67
N ALA A 220 8.57 -4.31 -1.06
CA ALA A 220 8.31 -3.98 0.32
C ALA A 220 7.91 -5.22 1.11
N ALA A 221 8.48 -5.38 2.30
CA ALA A 221 7.98 -6.33 3.27
C ALA A 221 7.50 -5.62 4.53
N VAL A 222 6.31 -6.00 5.00
CA VAL A 222 5.76 -5.56 6.28
C VAL A 222 5.75 -6.74 7.22
N VAL A 223 6.54 -6.67 8.31
CA VAL A 223 6.72 -7.80 9.23
C VAL A 223 6.52 -7.39 10.68
N THR A 224 5.93 -8.28 11.47
CA THR A 224 5.83 -8.05 12.92
C THR A 224 7.17 -8.32 13.59
N GLN A 225 7.85 -7.26 13.99
CA GLN A 225 9.12 -7.30 14.73
C GLN A 225 9.34 -5.97 15.43
N LYS A 226 9.37 -5.97 16.75
CA LYS A 226 9.52 -4.75 17.54
C LYS A 226 10.86 -4.07 17.28
N GLU A 227 11.93 -4.83 17.33
CA GLU A 227 13.31 -4.34 17.17
C GLU A 227 14.13 -5.30 16.33
N ILE A 228 14.92 -4.77 15.42
CA ILE A 228 15.85 -5.55 14.60
C ILE A 228 17.17 -5.70 15.39
N LYS A 229 17.45 -6.92 15.87
CA LYS A 229 18.65 -7.24 16.68
C LYS A 229 19.92 -6.85 15.92
N ASN A 230 20.81 -6.14 16.61
CA ASN A 230 22.09 -5.68 16.05
C ASN A 230 21.95 -4.95 14.70
N LYS A 231 20.77 -4.39 14.41
CA LYS A 231 20.46 -3.73 13.13
C LYS A 231 20.77 -4.60 11.91
N THR A 232 20.67 -5.92 12.03
CA THR A 232 21.01 -6.86 10.95
C THR A 232 19.83 -7.79 10.68
N ILE A 233 19.45 -7.88 9.41
CA ILE A 233 18.50 -8.86 8.88
C ILE A 233 19.30 -10.14 8.65
N THR A 234 19.04 -11.15 9.48
CA THR A 234 19.74 -12.44 9.42
C THR A 234 19.08 -13.40 8.43
N GLY A 235 19.88 -14.24 7.80
CA GLY A 235 19.43 -15.28 6.87
C GLY A 235 19.18 -14.79 5.45
N ILE A 236 19.49 -13.52 5.14
CA ILE A 236 19.38 -12.94 3.80
C ILE A 236 20.61 -12.10 3.53
N ASN A 237 21.27 -12.33 2.38
CA ASN A 237 22.30 -11.45 1.86
C ASN A 237 21.67 -10.48 0.88
N GLY A 238 21.97 -9.21 1.01
CA GLY A 238 21.49 -8.18 0.07
C GLY A 238 22.06 -8.35 -1.34
N SER A 239 23.28 -8.91 -1.44
CA SER A 239 23.91 -9.23 -2.72
C SER A 239 23.22 -10.35 -3.51
N ASP A 240 22.42 -11.19 -2.84
CA ASP A 240 21.65 -12.26 -3.50
C ASP A 240 20.33 -11.74 -4.09
N LEU A 241 19.92 -10.51 -3.76
CA LEU A 241 18.75 -9.86 -4.32
C LEU A 241 19.13 -9.17 -5.64
N ASN A 242 18.29 -9.32 -6.65
CA ASN A 242 18.49 -8.73 -7.96
C ASN A 242 18.14 -7.22 -7.95
N ILE A 243 18.78 -6.47 -7.07
CA ILE A 243 18.56 -5.02 -6.90
C ILE A 243 19.21 -4.32 -8.09
N LYS A 244 18.38 -3.79 -9.00
CA LYS A 244 18.85 -2.92 -10.07
C LYS A 244 19.23 -1.55 -9.50
N VAL A 245 20.18 -0.89 -10.16
CA VAL A 245 20.49 0.52 -9.87
C VAL A 245 19.19 1.31 -10.01
N ASP A 246 18.78 2.06 -8.97
CA ASP A 246 17.53 2.82 -8.84
C ASP A 246 16.32 2.03 -8.25
N ASP A 247 16.37 0.72 -8.11
CA ASP A 247 15.33 -0.03 -7.39
C ASP A 247 15.45 0.19 -5.88
N GLN A 248 14.34 0.10 -5.17
CA GLN A 248 14.32 0.28 -3.73
C GLN A 248 13.66 -0.91 -3.03
N ILE A 249 14.34 -1.41 -2.01
CA ILE A 249 13.79 -2.42 -1.12
C ILE A 249 13.52 -1.79 0.24
N PHE A 250 12.30 -1.99 0.75
CA PHE A 250 11.83 -1.45 2.01
C PHE A 250 11.49 -2.55 3.00
N LEU A 251 11.92 -2.39 4.23
CA LEU A 251 11.41 -3.15 5.36
C LEU A 251 10.58 -2.22 6.24
N ILE A 252 9.32 -2.56 6.45
CA ILE A 252 8.49 -1.90 7.44
C ILE A 252 8.25 -2.91 8.56
N HIS A 253 8.51 -2.53 9.80
CA HIS A 253 8.31 -3.41 10.93
C HIS A 253 7.70 -2.70 12.14
N GLY A 254 7.16 -3.45 13.08
CA GLY A 254 6.57 -2.92 14.31
C GLY A 254 6.14 -4.05 15.24
N ASP A 255 5.76 -3.71 16.46
CA ASP A 255 5.28 -4.68 17.44
C ASP A 255 3.85 -5.11 17.13
N ARG A 256 3.52 -6.39 17.25
CA ARG A 256 2.15 -6.94 17.21
C ARG A 256 1.28 -6.40 16.06
N LEU A 257 1.85 -6.28 14.84
CA LEU A 257 1.18 -5.62 13.72
C LEU A 257 -0.14 -6.28 13.31
N MET A 258 -0.30 -7.60 13.48
CA MET A 258 -1.57 -8.25 13.18
C MET A 258 -2.68 -7.83 14.16
N ASN A 259 -2.34 -7.60 15.44
CA ASN A 259 -3.29 -7.10 16.41
C ASN A 259 -3.71 -5.66 16.09
N LEU A 260 -2.74 -4.83 15.69
CA LEU A 260 -3.01 -3.47 15.23
C LEU A 260 -3.95 -3.47 14.01
N ALA A 261 -3.64 -4.27 12.98
CA ALA A 261 -4.48 -4.40 11.80
C ALA A 261 -5.91 -4.83 12.16
N TYR A 262 -6.07 -5.86 13.00
CA TYR A 262 -7.40 -6.25 13.46
C TYR A 262 -8.14 -5.15 14.21
N ASN A 263 -7.47 -4.42 15.10
CA ASN A 263 -8.06 -3.30 15.83
C ASN A 263 -8.57 -2.22 14.87
N LEU A 264 -7.77 -1.85 13.87
CA LEU A 264 -8.14 -0.84 12.87
C LEU A 264 -9.34 -1.28 12.02
N TYR A 265 -9.35 -2.53 11.55
CA TYR A 265 -10.46 -3.06 10.75
C TYR A 265 -11.76 -3.21 11.58
N GLU A 266 -11.66 -3.55 12.86
CA GLU A 266 -12.81 -3.56 13.77
C GLU A 266 -13.36 -2.13 14.02
N ARG A 267 -12.50 -1.11 14.04
CA ARG A 267 -12.91 0.32 14.17
C ARG A 267 -13.65 0.82 12.93
N ILE A 268 -13.28 0.38 11.73
CA ILE A 268 -13.95 0.76 10.48
C ILE A 268 -15.45 0.47 10.51
N ILE A 269 -15.83 -0.63 11.15
CA ILE A 269 -17.21 -1.13 11.18
C ILE A 269 -17.97 -0.82 12.49
N LYS A 270 -17.41 -0.03 13.38
CA LYS A 270 -18.13 0.46 14.57
C LYS A 270 -19.06 1.60 14.21
#